data_14c7b16ee576f05eb6fd1a4257364ff0
#
_entry.id   14c7b16ee576f05eb6fd1a4257364ff0
#
_cell.length_a   1.000
_cell.length_b   1.000
_cell.length_c   1.000
_cell.angle_alpha   90.00
_cell.angle_beta   90.00
_cell.angle_gamma   90.00
#
_symmetry.space_group_name_H-M   'P 1'
#
loop_
_entity.id
_entity.type
_entity.pdbx_description
1 polymer ?
#
loop_
_entity_poly.entity_id
_entity_poly.type
_entity_poly.pdbx_seq_one_letter_code
_entity_poly.pdbx_strand_id
1 'polypeptide(L)'
;MERQYILNAIDAALCAGKDIISIYDDPASDFEIEKKADNSPLTIADRKAHETIAKILQDTPFPLLSEEGKHLPFVERHKWETLWIVDPLDGTKEFIKRNGEFTVNIALVHNSVPVMGVIYLPVKRELYFADEEIGAYKLSGITTRAEATLDELMASAVRLPDKVGHDKFVIVASRSHLSPETEVYIEEMKRYHSDVELISSGSSIKICLVAEGKADVYPRFAPTMEWDTAAGHAIARAAGMEVYQAGKEEPLRYNKEDLLNPWFIVEPRHVKTKKRSL
;
A
#
# COMPACT_ATOMS: atom_id res chain seq x y z
N MET A 1 -7.11 -18.63 2.88
CA MET A 1 -6.29 -18.26 4.07
C MET A 1 -7.19 -18.03 5.25
N GLU A 2 -6.71 -18.18 6.53
CA GLU A 2 -7.61 -18.01 7.67
C GLU A 2 -8.09 -16.55 7.77
N ARG A 3 -9.40 -16.35 7.86
CA ARG A 3 -10.04 -15.01 8.01
C ARG A 3 -9.53 -14.22 9.22
N GLN A 4 -8.96 -14.91 10.22
CA GLN A 4 -8.41 -14.27 11.40
C GLN A 4 -7.17 -13.42 11.10
N TYR A 5 -6.36 -13.78 10.09
CA TYR A 5 -5.16 -13.00 9.76
C TYR A 5 -5.49 -11.61 9.20
N ILE A 6 -6.54 -11.50 8.38
CA ILE A 6 -6.97 -10.18 7.90
C ILE A 6 -7.57 -9.33 9.02
N LEU A 7 -8.29 -9.94 9.97
CA LEU A 7 -8.79 -9.24 11.15
C LEU A 7 -7.64 -8.75 12.04
N ASN A 8 -6.61 -9.58 12.25
CA ASN A 8 -5.41 -9.16 13.00
C ASN A 8 -4.70 -8.00 12.32
N ALA A 9 -4.57 -8.01 10.98
CA ALA A 9 -3.97 -6.92 10.23
C ALA A 9 -4.82 -5.63 10.29
N ILE A 10 -6.14 -5.74 10.24
CA ILE A 10 -7.06 -4.60 10.42
C ILE A 10 -6.92 -4.02 11.82
N ASP A 11 -6.93 -4.84 12.87
CA ASP A 11 -6.77 -4.39 14.24
C ASP A 11 -5.41 -3.72 14.44
N ALA A 12 -4.34 -4.31 13.90
CA ALA A 12 -3.00 -3.74 13.95
C ALA A 12 -2.94 -2.36 13.27
N ALA A 13 -3.52 -2.22 12.08
CA ALA A 13 -3.53 -0.96 11.34
C ALA A 13 -4.34 0.14 12.07
N LEU A 14 -5.50 -0.21 12.62
CA LEU A 14 -6.35 0.74 13.37
C LEU A 14 -5.70 1.16 14.69
N CYS A 15 -5.09 0.24 15.44
CA CYS A 15 -4.38 0.54 16.68
C CYS A 15 -3.15 1.42 16.43
N ALA A 16 -2.33 1.07 15.41
CA ALA A 16 -1.19 1.88 15.01
C ALA A 16 -1.62 3.28 14.55
N GLY A 17 -2.69 3.37 13.75
CA GLY A 17 -3.26 4.64 13.32
C GLY A 17 -3.72 5.52 14.49
N LYS A 18 -4.28 4.92 15.55
CA LYS A 18 -4.64 5.64 16.78
C LYS A 18 -3.39 6.20 17.48
N ASP A 19 -2.32 5.41 17.56
CA ASP A 19 -1.05 5.85 18.13
C ASP A 19 -0.45 7.01 17.34
N ILE A 20 -0.43 6.89 15.99
CA ILE A 20 0.04 7.94 15.08
C ILE A 20 -0.76 9.23 15.30
N ILE A 21 -2.09 9.18 15.30
CA ILE A 21 -2.96 10.35 15.47
C ILE A 21 -2.76 10.99 16.83
N SER A 22 -2.52 10.22 17.90
CA SER A 22 -2.25 10.78 19.22
C SER A 22 -1.00 11.68 19.26
N ILE A 23 -0.01 11.39 18.43
CA ILE A 23 1.22 12.19 18.27
C ILE A 23 1.01 13.31 17.26
N TYR A 24 0.31 13.01 16.16
CA TYR A 24 0.03 13.97 15.09
C TYR A 24 -0.80 15.17 15.57
N ASP A 25 -1.79 14.92 16.42
CA ASP A 25 -2.70 15.95 16.93
C ASP A 25 -2.15 16.69 18.17
N ASP A 26 -1.06 16.22 18.76
CA ASP A 26 -0.42 16.90 19.89
C ASP A 26 0.31 18.17 19.41
N PRO A 27 -0.17 19.38 19.80
CA PRO A 27 0.46 20.62 19.40
C PRO A 27 1.83 20.86 20.05
N ALA A 28 2.15 20.13 21.13
CA ALA A 28 3.44 20.20 21.81
C ALA A 28 4.47 19.20 21.26
N SER A 29 4.05 18.29 20.37
CA SER A 29 4.95 17.30 19.78
C SER A 29 5.87 17.94 18.76
N ASP A 30 7.17 17.77 18.94
CA ASP A 30 8.22 18.08 17.95
C ASP A 30 8.52 16.86 17.05
N PHE A 31 7.76 15.76 17.22
CA PHE A 31 7.87 14.48 16.53
C PHE A 31 9.18 13.72 16.79
N GLU A 32 10.11 14.26 17.57
CA GLU A 32 11.43 13.64 17.81
C GLU A 32 12.10 13.17 16.50
N ILE A 33 12.18 14.09 15.51
CA ILE A 33 12.62 13.75 14.15
C ILE A 33 14.10 13.37 14.15
N GLU A 34 14.37 12.13 13.79
CA GLU A 34 15.72 11.61 13.52
C GLU A 34 15.92 11.39 12.01
N LYS A 35 17.16 11.19 11.61
CA LYS A 35 17.50 10.81 10.23
C LYS A 35 18.00 9.38 10.22
N LYS A 36 17.42 8.56 9.37
CA LYS A 36 17.92 7.21 9.06
C LYS A 36 19.22 7.28 8.27
N ALA A 37 19.86 6.13 8.05
CA ALA A 37 21.13 6.03 7.31
C ALA A 37 21.03 6.54 5.86
N ASP A 38 19.85 6.45 5.26
CA ASP A 38 19.52 6.94 3.92
C ASP A 38 19.03 8.41 3.89
N ASN A 39 19.15 9.13 5.02
CA ASN A 39 18.65 10.48 5.24
C ASN A 39 17.11 10.64 5.22
N SER A 40 16.32 9.58 5.17
CA SER A 40 14.88 9.66 5.38
C SER A 40 14.56 10.00 6.84
N PRO A 41 13.44 10.72 7.10
CA PRO A 41 13.04 11.03 8.47
C PRO A 41 12.48 9.78 9.17
N LEU A 42 12.73 9.68 10.47
CA LEU A 42 12.13 8.75 11.40
C LEU A 42 11.55 9.57 12.55
N THR A 43 10.33 9.28 12.95
CA THR A 43 9.67 9.95 14.06
C THR A 43 9.30 8.96 15.16
N ILE A 44 8.95 9.49 16.35
CA ILE A 44 8.40 8.67 17.43
C ILE A 44 7.10 7.95 17.00
N ALA A 45 6.35 8.53 16.04
CA ALA A 45 5.13 7.92 15.52
C ALA A 45 5.42 6.63 14.73
N ASP A 46 6.49 6.61 13.91
CA ASP A 46 6.92 5.43 13.16
C ASP A 46 7.25 4.28 14.12
N ARG A 47 8.06 4.56 15.16
CA ARG A 47 8.46 3.56 16.16
C ARG A 47 7.28 3.00 16.92
N LYS A 48 6.40 3.88 17.43
CA LYS A 48 5.25 3.47 18.22
C LYS A 48 4.26 2.65 17.40
N ALA A 49 4.02 3.04 16.15
CA ALA A 49 3.20 2.28 15.23
C ALA A 49 3.81 0.89 14.95
N HIS A 50 5.13 0.81 14.72
CA HIS A 50 5.83 -0.46 14.56
C HIS A 50 5.65 -1.38 15.76
N GLU A 51 5.88 -0.89 16.98
CA GLU A 51 5.74 -1.67 18.22
C GLU A 51 4.32 -2.22 18.38
N THR A 52 3.31 -1.39 18.10
CA THR A 52 1.90 -1.78 18.17
C THR A 52 1.57 -2.87 17.17
N ILE A 53 1.99 -2.71 15.91
CA ILE A 53 1.76 -3.71 14.85
C ILE A 53 2.49 -5.02 15.19
N ALA A 54 3.77 -4.95 15.54
CA ALA A 54 4.57 -6.13 15.88
C ALA A 54 3.96 -6.91 17.04
N LYS A 55 3.46 -6.23 18.08
CA LYS A 55 2.79 -6.83 19.23
C LYS A 55 1.51 -7.59 18.85
N ILE A 56 0.71 -7.08 17.91
CA ILE A 56 -0.53 -7.74 17.50
C ILE A 56 -0.23 -8.91 16.56
N LEU A 57 0.72 -8.74 15.62
CA LEU A 57 1.04 -9.77 14.65
C LEU A 57 1.92 -10.90 15.19
N GLN A 58 2.57 -10.75 16.36
CA GLN A 58 3.39 -11.80 16.98
C GLN A 58 2.61 -13.07 17.31
N ASP A 59 1.28 -12.98 17.48
CA ASP A 59 0.41 -14.13 17.77
C ASP A 59 0.11 -14.94 16.49
N THR A 60 0.61 -14.50 15.33
CA THR A 60 0.53 -15.25 14.06
C THR A 60 1.81 -16.06 13.83
N PRO A 61 1.76 -17.17 13.06
CA PRO A 61 2.93 -18.02 12.85
C PRO A 61 3.93 -17.45 11.83
N PHE A 62 3.75 -16.21 11.35
CA PHE A 62 4.52 -15.64 10.25
C PHE A 62 5.53 -14.62 10.76
N PRO A 63 6.78 -14.67 10.24
CA PRO A 63 7.78 -13.65 10.55
C PRO A 63 7.38 -12.28 10.00
N LEU A 64 7.93 -11.24 10.61
CA LEU A 64 7.66 -9.84 10.27
C LEU A 64 8.90 -9.20 9.62
N LEU A 65 8.72 -8.66 8.41
CA LEU A 65 9.63 -7.74 7.74
C LEU A 65 8.99 -6.34 7.78
N SER A 66 9.52 -5.45 8.60
CA SER A 66 9.01 -4.08 8.77
C SER A 66 10.10 -3.06 8.49
N GLU A 67 9.74 -1.91 7.91
CA GLU A 67 10.67 -0.80 7.68
C GLU A 67 11.44 -0.41 8.95
N GLU A 68 10.75 -0.35 10.10
CA GLU A 68 11.32 0.04 11.39
C GLU A 68 11.81 -1.15 12.21
N GLY A 69 11.73 -2.34 11.64
CA GLY A 69 12.14 -3.57 12.31
C GLY A 69 13.62 -3.89 12.12
N LYS A 70 14.06 -4.96 12.80
CA LYS A 70 15.39 -5.52 12.55
C LYS A 70 15.42 -6.24 11.21
N HIS A 71 16.19 -5.72 10.27
CA HIS A 71 16.36 -6.36 8.97
C HIS A 71 17.31 -7.56 9.09
N LEU A 72 16.76 -8.75 8.94
CA LEU A 72 17.52 -9.98 8.87
C LEU A 72 18.18 -10.15 7.50
N PRO A 73 19.41 -10.74 7.44
CA PRO A 73 20.06 -11.04 6.17
C PRO A 73 19.20 -11.94 5.27
N PHE A 74 19.35 -11.81 3.95
CA PHE A 74 18.56 -12.60 3.00
C PHE A 74 18.73 -14.11 3.21
N VAL A 75 19.92 -14.58 3.58
CA VAL A 75 20.20 -15.99 3.89
C VAL A 75 19.30 -16.57 4.99
N GLU A 76 18.77 -15.74 5.86
CA GLU A 76 17.80 -16.14 6.90
C GLU A 76 16.36 -16.04 6.38
N ARG A 77 15.98 -14.90 5.78
CA ARG A 77 14.60 -14.62 5.39
C ARG A 77 14.15 -15.25 4.07
N HIS A 78 15.08 -15.70 3.19
CA HIS A 78 14.71 -16.38 1.94
C HIS A 78 13.96 -17.71 2.17
N LYS A 79 14.03 -18.26 3.37
CA LYS A 79 13.30 -19.47 3.78
C LYS A 79 11.85 -19.19 4.19
N TRP A 80 11.46 -17.93 4.30
CA TRP A 80 10.12 -17.54 4.69
C TRP A 80 9.17 -17.65 3.50
N GLU A 81 8.42 -18.72 3.46
CA GLU A 81 7.38 -18.90 2.43
C GLU A 81 6.24 -17.90 2.62
N THR A 82 5.90 -17.64 3.90
CA THR A 82 4.87 -16.66 4.27
C THR A 82 5.42 -15.70 5.29
N LEU A 83 5.19 -14.40 5.08
CA LEU A 83 5.68 -13.35 5.98
C LEU A 83 4.75 -12.13 5.94
N TRP A 84 4.75 -11.38 7.03
CA TRP A 84 4.22 -10.02 7.05
C TRP A 84 5.24 -9.04 6.48
N ILE A 85 4.80 -8.15 5.60
CA ILE A 85 5.58 -6.98 5.15
C ILE A 85 4.82 -5.74 5.58
N VAL A 86 5.48 -4.84 6.32
CA VAL A 86 4.85 -3.72 7.01
C VAL A 86 5.62 -2.42 6.82
N ASP A 87 4.89 -1.37 6.46
CA ASP A 87 5.31 0.01 6.65
C ASP A 87 4.41 0.64 7.72
N PRO A 88 4.94 0.91 8.91
CA PRO A 88 4.15 1.44 10.03
C PRO A 88 3.62 2.85 9.77
N LEU A 89 4.35 3.67 8.99
CA LEU A 89 3.97 5.03 8.62
C LEU A 89 4.59 5.41 7.26
N ASP A 90 3.95 4.99 6.17
CA ASP A 90 4.32 5.44 4.83
C ASP A 90 3.92 6.91 4.63
N GLY A 91 4.89 7.73 4.25
CA GLY A 91 4.70 9.16 4.09
C GLY A 91 5.12 9.97 5.31
N THR A 92 6.23 9.64 5.98
CA THR A 92 6.75 10.40 7.13
C THR A 92 6.98 11.88 6.80
N LYS A 93 7.35 12.21 5.56
CA LYS A 93 7.45 13.62 5.10
C LYS A 93 6.10 14.33 5.10
N GLU A 94 5.06 13.66 4.70
CA GLU A 94 3.67 14.12 4.67
C GLU A 94 3.12 14.26 6.11
N PHE A 95 3.49 13.35 6.99
CA PHE A 95 3.21 13.42 8.43
C PHE A 95 3.84 14.68 9.05
N ILE A 96 5.15 14.90 8.85
CA ILE A 96 5.87 16.07 9.36
C ILE A 96 5.28 17.38 8.81
N LYS A 97 4.89 17.42 7.55
CA LYS A 97 4.23 18.58 6.91
C LYS A 97 2.77 18.77 7.33
N ARG A 98 2.20 17.86 8.11
CA ARG A 98 0.81 17.89 8.59
C ARG A 98 -0.23 18.00 7.45
N ASN A 99 0.01 17.35 6.30
CA ASN A 99 -0.94 17.35 5.17
C ASN A 99 -1.94 16.17 5.20
N GLY A 100 -1.75 15.21 6.11
CA GLY A 100 -2.66 14.08 6.30
C GLY A 100 -2.59 12.96 5.26
N GLU A 101 -1.59 13.00 4.35
CA GLU A 101 -1.45 12.00 3.28
C GLU A 101 -0.40 10.91 3.64
N PHE A 102 -0.59 10.27 4.76
CA PHE A 102 0.22 9.15 5.23
C PHE A 102 -0.65 7.95 5.55
N THR A 103 -0.05 6.74 5.50
CA THR A 103 -0.77 5.49 5.63
C THR A 103 -0.04 4.50 6.53
N VAL A 104 -0.79 3.55 7.11
CA VAL A 104 -0.27 2.31 7.70
C VAL A 104 -0.48 1.21 6.69
N ASN A 105 0.59 0.51 6.29
CA ASN A 105 0.55 -0.55 5.29
C ASN A 105 0.94 -1.88 5.90
N ILE A 106 0.07 -2.89 5.78
CA ILE A 106 0.30 -4.25 6.29
C ILE A 106 -0.07 -5.25 5.19
N ALA A 107 0.87 -6.08 4.78
CA ALA A 107 0.66 -7.11 3.77
C ALA A 107 1.03 -8.49 4.30
N LEU A 108 0.29 -9.51 3.91
CA LEU A 108 0.72 -10.89 3.99
C LEU A 108 1.18 -11.34 2.61
N VAL A 109 2.42 -11.82 2.55
CA VAL A 109 3.05 -12.31 1.33
C VAL A 109 3.27 -13.81 1.44
N HIS A 110 2.88 -14.55 0.40
CA HIS A 110 3.10 -15.99 0.31
C HIS A 110 3.81 -16.32 -1.01
N ASN A 111 4.95 -17.04 -0.93
CA ASN A 111 5.77 -17.38 -2.10
C ASN A 111 6.08 -16.16 -2.98
N SER A 112 6.53 -15.08 -2.34
CA SER A 112 6.87 -13.79 -2.97
C SER A 112 5.71 -13.06 -3.66
N VAL A 113 4.46 -13.46 -3.38
CA VAL A 113 3.24 -12.85 -3.94
C VAL A 113 2.41 -12.26 -2.79
N PRO A 114 1.97 -11.01 -2.86
CA PRO A 114 1.10 -10.45 -1.85
C PRO A 114 -0.32 -11.02 -2.01
N VAL A 115 -0.79 -11.71 -0.96
CA VAL A 115 -2.08 -12.42 -0.95
C VAL A 115 -3.14 -11.72 -0.12
N MET A 116 -2.72 -10.83 0.79
CA MET A 116 -3.59 -10.04 1.65
C MET A 116 -2.97 -8.66 1.86
N GLY A 117 -3.79 -7.62 1.91
CA GLY A 117 -3.33 -6.26 2.15
C GLY A 117 -4.31 -5.44 2.96
N VAL A 118 -3.77 -4.63 3.86
CA VAL A 118 -4.50 -3.62 4.63
C VAL A 118 -3.74 -2.30 4.53
N ILE A 119 -4.47 -1.25 4.14
CA ILE A 119 -3.97 0.14 4.15
C ILE A 119 -4.95 0.98 4.94
N TYR A 120 -4.46 1.67 5.96
CA TYR A 120 -5.27 2.59 6.76
C TYR A 120 -4.77 4.02 6.62
N LEU A 121 -5.68 4.95 6.39
CA LEU A 121 -5.46 6.39 6.33
C LEU A 121 -5.99 7.01 7.64
N PRO A 122 -5.17 7.23 8.65
CA PRO A 122 -5.65 7.60 9.98
C PRO A 122 -6.41 8.93 10.02
N VAL A 123 -5.93 9.95 9.29
CA VAL A 123 -6.55 11.28 9.24
C VAL A 123 -7.91 11.24 8.54
N LYS A 124 -8.01 10.46 7.45
CA LYS A 124 -9.26 10.32 6.68
C LYS A 124 -10.21 9.29 7.30
N ARG A 125 -9.73 8.45 8.20
CA ARG A 125 -10.46 7.31 8.79
C ARG A 125 -10.96 6.37 7.70
N GLU A 126 -10.14 6.13 6.69
CA GLU A 126 -10.41 5.24 5.57
C GLU A 126 -9.54 4.00 5.67
N LEU A 127 -10.16 2.82 5.55
CA LEU A 127 -9.52 1.52 5.60
C LEU A 127 -9.75 0.81 4.27
N TYR A 128 -8.67 0.39 3.63
CA TYR A 128 -8.68 -0.53 2.51
C TYR A 128 -8.20 -1.89 2.99
N PHE A 129 -8.92 -2.93 2.63
CA PHE A 129 -8.54 -4.29 2.97
C PHE A 129 -8.93 -5.26 1.85
N ALA A 130 -8.08 -6.24 1.64
CA ALA A 130 -8.26 -7.20 0.58
C ALA A 130 -7.61 -8.55 0.91
N ASP A 131 -8.19 -9.59 0.37
CA ASP A 131 -7.66 -10.94 0.33
C ASP A 131 -8.10 -11.58 -1.01
N GLU A 132 -7.33 -12.55 -1.52
CA GLU A 132 -7.63 -13.18 -2.81
C GLU A 132 -9.01 -13.87 -2.86
N GLU A 133 -9.54 -14.32 -1.71
CA GLU A 133 -10.83 -15.02 -1.63
C GLU A 133 -12.01 -14.06 -1.50
N ILE A 134 -11.86 -12.96 -0.73
CA ILE A 134 -12.96 -12.03 -0.47
C ILE A 134 -13.06 -10.89 -1.49
N GLY A 135 -11.96 -10.56 -2.18
CA GLY A 135 -11.84 -9.36 -3.01
C GLY A 135 -11.34 -8.14 -2.23
N ALA A 136 -11.47 -6.95 -2.81
CA ALA A 136 -11.00 -5.70 -2.24
C ALA A 136 -12.16 -4.81 -1.77
N TYR A 137 -11.97 -4.11 -0.66
CA TYR A 137 -12.99 -3.28 -0.01
C TYR A 137 -12.39 -1.98 0.52
N LYS A 138 -13.24 -0.94 0.57
CA LYS A 138 -12.97 0.33 1.23
C LYS A 138 -14.04 0.62 2.28
N LEU A 139 -13.64 0.87 3.52
CA LEU A 139 -14.52 1.28 4.61
C LEU A 139 -14.13 2.68 5.07
N SER A 140 -15.11 3.58 5.17
CA SER A 140 -14.91 4.97 5.60
C SER A 140 -15.48 5.21 7.00
N GLY A 141 -14.88 6.17 7.74
CA GLY A 141 -15.33 6.56 9.07
C GLY A 141 -14.90 5.61 10.19
N ILE A 142 -14.01 4.65 9.92
CA ILE A 142 -13.57 3.66 10.92
C ILE A 142 -12.37 4.17 11.72
N THR A 143 -12.43 3.94 13.05
CA THR A 143 -11.29 4.20 13.97
C THR A 143 -10.99 3.00 14.87
N THR A 144 -11.92 2.07 14.95
CA THR A 144 -11.79 0.81 15.68
C THR A 144 -12.72 -0.23 15.07
N ARG A 145 -12.31 -1.49 15.04
CA ARG A 145 -13.17 -2.60 14.62
C ARG A 145 -14.12 -3.03 15.74
N ALA A 146 -13.77 -2.75 17.02
CA ALA A 146 -14.42 -3.35 18.18
C ALA A 146 -14.51 -4.90 18.03
N GLU A 147 -15.70 -5.46 18.04
CA GLU A 147 -15.93 -6.91 17.87
C GLU A 147 -16.56 -7.25 16.51
N ALA A 148 -16.59 -6.31 15.56
CA ALA A 148 -17.17 -6.56 14.25
C ALA A 148 -16.44 -7.71 13.53
N THR A 149 -17.23 -8.60 12.99
CA THR A 149 -16.74 -9.71 12.16
C THR A 149 -16.31 -9.21 10.78
N LEU A 150 -15.56 -10.03 10.04
CA LEU A 150 -15.18 -9.68 8.68
C LEU A 150 -16.39 -9.49 7.76
N ASP A 151 -17.43 -10.29 7.93
CA ASP A 151 -18.65 -10.17 7.12
C ASP A 151 -19.42 -8.88 7.42
N GLU A 152 -19.45 -8.41 8.65
CA GLU A 152 -20.02 -7.12 9.03
C GLU A 152 -19.19 -5.94 8.50
N LEU A 153 -17.86 -6.03 8.51
CA LEU A 153 -17.00 -5.03 7.88
C LEU A 153 -17.23 -4.97 6.38
N MET A 154 -17.28 -6.11 5.70
CA MET A 154 -17.55 -6.19 4.25
C MET A 154 -18.95 -5.65 3.90
N ALA A 155 -19.96 -5.93 4.70
CA ALA A 155 -21.33 -5.44 4.50
C ALA A 155 -21.42 -3.90 4.63
N SER A 156 -20.53 -3.29 5.42
CA SER A 156 -20.46 -1.84 5.65
C SER A 156 -19.51 -1.12 4.69
N ALA A 157 -18.74 -1.87 3.91
CA ALA A 157 -17.71 -1.36 3.02
C ALA A 157 -18.17 -1.32 1.55
N VAL A 158 -17.50 -0.49 0.77
CA VAL A 158 -17.66 -0.45 -0.69
C VAL A 158 -16.70 -1.47 -1.29
N ARG A 159 -17.21 -2.36 -2.14
CA ARG A 159 -16.38 -3.30 -2.90
C ARG A 159 -15.68 -2.60 -4.05
N LEU A 160 -14.41 -2.91 -4.26
CA LEU A 160 -13.58 -2.30 -5.29
C LEU A 160 -13.44 -3.19 -6.55
N PRO A 161 -13.33 -2.60 -7.74
CA PRO A 161 -13.41 -1.15 -8.00
C PRO A 161 -14.85 -0.62 -7.83
N ASP A 162 -14.98 0.58 -7.25
CA ASP A 162 -16.28 1.25 -7.06
C ASP A 162 -16.72 1.97 -8.35
N LYS A 163 -15.76 2.48 -9.09
CA LYS A 163 -15.98 3.15 -10.37
C LYS A 163 -15.31 2.38 -11.49
N VAL A 164 -16.00 2.27 -12.63
CA VAL A 164 -15.44 1.66 -13.83
C VAL A 164 -15.65 2.64 -14.99
N GLY A 165 -14.53 3.12 -15.54
CA GLY A 165 -14.50 4.05 -16.65
C GLY A 165 -14.59 5.52 -16.23
N HIS A 166 -13.88 6.33 -16.98
CA HIS A 166 -13.82 7.79 -16.87
C HIS A 166 -14.07 8.40 -18.24
N ASP A 167 -14.56 9.65 -18.27
CA ASP A 167 -14.65 10.43 -19.51
C ASP A 167 -13.24 10.81 -20.01
N LYS A 168 -12.27 10.81 -19.09
CA LYS A 168 -10.86 11.14 -19.31
C LYS A 168 -9.95 9.98 -18.90
N PHE A 169 -8.76 9.90 -19.47
CA PHE A 169 -7.73 9.00 -18.95
C PHE A 169 -7.03 9.62 -17.74
N VAL A 170 -7.20 9.03 -16.56
CA VAL A 170 -6.73 9.59 -15.29
C VAL A 170 -5.41 8.94 -14.88
N ILE A 171 -4.36 9.74 -14.81
CA ILE A 171 -3.04 9.32 -14.31
C ILE A 171 -2.89 9.83 -12.89
N VAL A 172 -2.59 8.96 -11.92
CA VAL A 172 -2.17 9.40 -10.60
C VAL A 172 -0.64 9.39 -10.51
N ALA A 173 -0.05 10.49 -10.02
CA ALA A 173 1.40 10.62 -9.87
C ALA A 173 1.79 11.07 -8.46
N SER A 174 3.08 10.96 -8.13
CA SER A 174 3.60 11.43 -6.84
C SER A 174 3.60 12.94 -6.78
N ARG A 175 3.08 13.52 -5.69
CA ARG A 175 3.14 14.95 -5.45
C ARG A 175 4.57 15.47 -5.25
N SER A 176 5.38 14.70 -4.55
CA SER A 176 6.70 15.11 -4.08
C SER A 176 7.87 14.57 -4.91
N HIS A 177 7.60 13.63 -5.82
CA HIS A 177 8.63 12.90 -6.58
C HIS A 177 8.18 12.65 -8.02
N LEU A 178 7.85 13.71 -8.76
CA LEU A 178 7.66 13.63 -10.20
C LEU A 178 9.06 13.56 -10.84
N SER A 179 9.40 12.42 -11.44
CA SER A 179 10.68 12.23 -12.13
C SER A 179 10.55 12.61 -13.62
N PRO A 180 11.68 12.95 -14.30
CA PRO A 180 11.66 13.18 -15.73
C PRO A 180 11.05 12.04 -16.54
N GLU A 181 11.28 10.79 -16.12
CA GLU A 181 10.72 9.62 -16.76
C GLU A 181 9.20 9.54 -16.61
N THR A 182 8.67 9.99 -15.46
CA THR A 182 7.22 10.08 -15.24
C THR A 182 6.62 11.15 -16.14
N GLU A 183 7.30 12.28 -16.35
CA GLU A 183 6.86 13.33 -17.28
C GLU A 183 6.82 12.81 -18.72
N VAL A 184 7.86 12.10 -19.14
CA VAL A 184 7.91 11.45 -20.48
C VAL A 184 6.74 10.48 -20.65
N TYR A 185 6.45 9.64 -19.65
CA TYR A 185 5.31 8.72 -19.69
C TYR A 185 3.97 9.46 -19.83
N ILE A 186 3.77 10.54 -19.07
CA ILE A 186 2.56 11.36 -19.15
C ILE A 186 2.39 11.96 -20.56
N GLU A 187 3.48 12.52 -21.14
CA GLU A 187 3.43 13.07 -22.49
C GLU A 187 3.17 11.98 -23.56
N GLU A 188 3.64 10.76 -23.34
CA GLU A 188 3.30 9.63 -24.20
C GLU A 188 1.82 9.28 -24.11
N MET A 189 1.24 9.18 -22.91
CA MET A 189 -0.19 8.89 -22.75
C MET A 189 -1.09 9.95 -23.38
N LYS A 190 -0.70 11.22 -23.37
CA LYS A 190 -1.41 12.30 -24.08
C LYS A 190 -1.46 12.12 -25.60
N ARG A 191 -0.61 11.26 -26.19
CA ARG A 191 -0.65 10.95 -27.63
C ARG A 191 -1.67 9.85 -27.93
N TYR A 192 -1.98 8.99 -26.95
CA TYR A 192 -2.91 7.87 -27.10
C TYR A 192 -4.32 8.19 -26.63
N HIS A 193 -4.47 9.16 -25.71
CA HIS A 193 -5.73 9.55 -25.12
C HIS A 193 -6.02 11.03 -25.41
N SER A 194 -7.23 11.32 -25.90
CA SER A 194 -7.63 12.67 -26.29
C SER A 194 -7.77 13.64 -25.13
N ASP A 195 -8.07 13.14 -23.93
CA ASP A 195 -8.19 13.93 -22.70
C ASP A 195 -7.51 13.17 -21.56
N VAL A 196 -6.46 13.73 -20.99
CA VAL A 196 -5.68 13.17 -19.89
C VAL A 196 -5.78 14.07 -18.68
N GLU A 197 -6.25 13.53 -17.57
CA GLU A 197 -6.27 14.19 -16.27
C GLU A 197 -5.12 13.70 -15.39
N LEU A 198 -4.42 14.61 -14.75
CA LEU A 198 -3.35 14.29 -13.81
C LEU A 198 -3.82 14.62 -12.39
N ILE A 199 -3.87 13.62 -11.54
CA ILE A 199 -4.11 13.79 -10.10
C ILE A 199 -2.85 13.44 -9.31
N SER A 200 -2.69 14.04 -8.13
CA SER A 200 -1.51 13.77 -7.29
C SER A 200 -1.91 13.44 -5.85
N SER A 201 -1.21 12.47 -5.28
CA SER A 201 -1.38 12.06 -3.88
C SER A 201 -0.05 11.61 -3.28
N GLY A 202 0.03 11.59 -1.95
CA GLY A 202 1.14 11.03 -1.19
C GLY A 202 1.01 9.52 -1.00
N SER A 203 2.05 8.87 -0.44
CA SER A 203 2.01 7.53 0.13
C SER A 203 1.42 6.45 -0.81
N SER A 204 1.01 5.33 -0.25
CA SER A 204 0.32 4.20 -0.92
C SER A 204 -1.09 4.55 -1.40
N ILE A 205 -1.63 5.74 -1.09
CA ILE A 205 -2.95 6.21 -1.54
C ILE A 205 -3.07 6.11 -3.07
N LYS A 206 -1.99 6.32 -3.81
CA LYS A 206 -1.97 6.26 -5.28
C LYS A 206 -2.36 4.88 -5.82
N ILE A 207 -1.91 3.80 -5.18
CA ILE A 207 -2.29 2.44 -5.55
C ILE A 207 -3.77 2.21 -5.22
N CYS A 208 -4.24 2.73 -4.07
CA CYS A 208 -5.65 2.66 -3.69
C CYS A 208 -6.56 3.38 -4.70
N LEU A 209 -6.16 4.54 -5.23
CA LEU A 209 -6.94 5.28 -6.23
C LEU A 209 -7.12 4.49 -7.54
N VAL A 210 -6.10 3.73 -7.96
CA VAL A 210 -6.23 2.82 -9.11
C VAL A 210 -7.15 1.65 -8.75
N ALA A 211 -7.00 1.05 -7.57
CA ALA A 211 -7.86 -0.03 -7.10
C ALA A 211 -9.34 0.38 -6.96
N GLU A 212 -9.61 1.65 -6.59
CA GLU A 212 -10.97 2.22 -6.55
C GLU A 212 -11.56 2.44 -7.96
N GLY A 213 -10.74 2.46 -9.00
CA GLY A 213 -11.11 2.88 -10.34
C GLY A 213 -11.28 4.40 -10.46
N LYS A 214 -10.65 5.18 -9.59
CA LYS A 214 -10.58 6.65 -9.67
C LYS A 214 -9.40 7.16 -10.49
N ALA A 215 -8.42 6.30 -10.75
CA ALA A 215 -7.36 6.52 -11.70
C ALA A 215 -7.20 5.28 -12.56
N ASP A 216 -6.82 5.48 -13.82
CA ASP A 216 -6.59 4.39 -14.77
C ASP A 216 -5.19 3.80 -14.62
N VAL A 217 -4.22 4.62 -14.19
CA VAL A 217 -2.83 4.19 -14.09
C VAL A 217 -2.04 4.98 -13.06
N TYR A 218 -1.09 4.29 -12.41
CA TYR A 218 -0.07 4.89 -11.56
C TYR A 218 1.33 4.46 -12.02
N PRO A 219 2.07 5.28 -12.78
CA PRO A 219 3.49 5.05 -13.08
C PRO A 219 4.37 5.49 -11.90
N ARG A 220 5.34 4.66 -11.55
CA ARG A 220 6.33 4.96 -10.50
C ARG A 220 7.76 4.71 -11.00
N PHE A 221 8.41 5.77 -11.48
CA PHE A 221 9.79 5.76 -11.96
C PHE A 221 10.71 6.49 -10.96
N ALA A 222 10.61 6.10 -9.70
CA ALA A 222 11.46 6.57 -8.61
C ALA A 222 11.56 5.47 -7.55
N PRO A 223 12.60 5.46 -6.71
CA PRO A 223 12.81 4.43 -5.71
C PRO A 223 11.63 4.25 -4.75
N THR A 224 11.31 3.00 -4.44
CA THR A 224 10.40 2.56 -3.39
C THR A 224 10.90 1.25 -2.81
N MET A 225 10.54 0.96 -1.58
CA MET A 225 10.86 -0.31 -0.93
C MET A 225 9.68 -1.28 -1.00
N GLU A 226 9.90 -2.55 -0.68
CA GLU A 226 8.84 -3.57 -0.70
C GLU A 226 7.66 -3.22 0.20
N TRP A 227 7.91 -2.63 1.37
CA TRP A 227 6.86 -2.27 2.33
C TRP A 227 5.98 -1.12 1.86
N ASP A 228 6.46 -0.22 0.97
CA ASP A 228 5.66 0.85 0.35
C ASP A 228 4.58 0.29 -0.58
N THR A 229 4.76 -0.93 -1.11
CA THR A 229 3.94 -1.43 -2.21
C THR A 229 3.18 -2.72 -1.90
N ALA A 230 3.66 -3.57 -1.00
CA ALA A 230 3.11 -4.92 -0.82
C ALA A 230 1.62 -4.93 -0.47
N ALA A 231 1.17 -4.07 0.46
CA ALA A 231 -0.22 -3.97 0.85
C ALA A 231 -1.10 -3.44 -0.30
N GLY A 232 -0.66 -2.36 -0.94
CA GLY A 232 -1.34 -1.79 -2.10
C GLY A 232 -1.42 -2.77 -3.28
N HIS A 233 -0.37 -3.55 -3.51
CA HIS A 233 -0.35 -4.58 -4.56
C HIS A 233 -1.40 -5.67 -4.31
N ALA A 234 -1.54 -6.17 -3.07
CA ALA A 234 -2.59 -7.12 -2.72
C ALA A 234 -3.99 -6.55 -2.99
N ILE A 235 -4.22 -5.29 -2.58
CA ILE A 235 -5.49 -4.60 -2.79
C ILE A 235 -5.76 -4.41 -4.30
N ALA A 236 -4.77 -3.93 -5.06
CA ALA A 236 -4.87 -3.75 -6.51
C ALA A 236 -5.22 -5.08 -7.21
N ARG A 237 -4.52 -6.17 -6.87
CA ARG A 237 -4.78 -7.50 -7.44
C ARG A 237 -6.20 -7.99 -7.16
N ALA A 238 -6.66 -7.85 -5.94
CA ALA A 238 -8.01 -8.25 -5.56
C ALA A 238 -9.10 -7.38 -6.21
N ALA A 239 -8.75 -6.15 -6.61
CA ALA A 239 -9.61 -5.24 -7.38
C ALA A 239 -9.51 -5.44 -8.91
N GLY A 240 -8.73 -6.42 -9.40
CA GLY A 240 -8.59 -6.70 -10.83
C GLY A 240 -7.49 -5.91 -11.54
N MET A 241 -6.68 -5.17 -10.80
CA MET A 241 -5.49 -4.47 -11.27
C MET A 241 -4.23 -5.33 -11.08
N GLU A 242 -3.08 -4.85 -11.55
CA GLU A 242 -1.78 -5.48 -11.30
C GLU A 242 -0.69 -4.40 -11.15
N VAL A 243 0.40 -4.75 -10.45
CA VAL A 243 1.58 -3.91 -10.30
C VAL A 243 2.72 -4.54 -11.11
N TYR A 244 2.88 -4.08 -12.34
CA TYR A 244 3.90 -4.60 -13.26
C TYR A 244 5.23 -3.88 -13.11
N GLN A 245 6.35 -4.60 -13.28
CA GLN A 245 7.64 -3.97 -13.47
C GLN A 245 7.61 -3.12 -14.75
N ALA A 246 8.10 -1.89 -14.69
CA ALA A 246 8.10 -0.99 -15.84
C ALA A 246 8.81 -1.62 -17.05
N GLY A 247 8.13 -1.60 -18.20
CA GLY A 247 8.61 -2.20 -19.44
C GLY A 247 8.56 -3.72 -19.50
N LYS A 248 7.89 -4.40 -18.56
CA LYS A 248 7.72 -5.85 -18.51
C LYS A 248 6.28 -6.25 -18.19
N GLU A 249 5.88 -7.46 -18.59
CA GLU A 249 4.60 -8.07 -18.20
C GLU A 249 4.71 -8.87 -16.87
N GLU A 250 5.77 -8.67 -16.12
CA GLU A 250 6.06 -9.38 -14.89
C GLU A 250 5.61 -8.53 -13.68
N PRO A 251 4.76 -9.06 -12.80
CA PRO A 251 4.41 -8.38 -11.54
C PRO A 251 5.62 -8.20 -10.62
N LEU A 252 5.54 -7.25 -9.71
CA LEU A 252 6.49 -7.13 -8.60
C LEU A 252 6.50 -8.41 -7.77
N ARG A 253 7.68 -8.71 -7.20
CA ARG A 253 7.90 -9.83 -6.28
C ARG A 253 8.49 -9.29 -4.98
N TYR A 254 8.25 -10.03 -3.90
CA TYR A 254 8.55 -9.62 -2.54
C TYR A 254 9.46 -10.61 -1.83
N ASN A 255 10.07 -10.18 -0.74
CA ASN A 255 11.10 -10.90 -0.01
C ASN A 255 12.34 -11.17 -0.87
N LYS A 256 12.70 -10.21 -1.72
CA LYS A 256 13.91 -10.27 -2.55
C LYS A 256 15.18 -10.08 -1.70
N GLU A 257 16.34 -10.40 -2.25
CA GLU A 257 17.63 -10.08 -1.63
C GLU A 257 17.79 -8.57 -1.44
N ASP A 258 17.61 -7.80 -2.51
CA ASP A 258 17.47 -6.35 -2.46
C ASP A 258 15.99 -6.00 -2.31
N LEU A 259 15.66 -5.33 -1.21
CA LEU A 259 14.28 -4.92 -0.89
C LEU A 259 13.83 -3.69 -1.68
N LEU A 260 14.72 -3.06 -2.46
CA LEU A 260 14.36 -2.00 -3.39
C LEU A 260 13.50 -2.57 -4.54
N ASN A 261 12.40 -1.89 -4.84
CA ASN A 261 11.57 -2.25 -5.98
C ASN A 261 12.19 -1.76 -7.30
N PRO A 262 12.07 -2.53 -8.39
CA PRO A 262 12.21 -1.94 -9.71
C PRO A 262 11.13 -0.88 -9.94
N TRP A 263 11.30 -0.01 -10.90
CA TRP A 263 10.23 0.88 -11.36
C TRP A 263 9.02 0.08 -11.77
N PHE A 264 7.82 0.60 -11.56
CA PHE A 264 6.59 -0.14 -11.79
C PHE A 264 5.46 0.74 -12.32
N ILE A 265 4.43 0.07 -12.83
CA ILE A 265 3.16 0.67 -13.25
C ILE A 265 2.03 -0.13 -12.62
N VAL A 266 1.08 0.56 -12.01
CA VAL A 266 -0.20 -0.02 -11.53
C VAL A 266 -1.25 0.26 -12.59
N GLU A 267 -1.86 -0.78 -13.11
CA GLU A 267 -2.84 -0.68 -14.21
C GLU A 267 -3.80 -1.89 -14.20
N PRO A 268 -4.87 -1.89 -14.99
CA PRO A 268 -5.74 -3.06 -15.15
C PRO A 268 -4.96 -4.29 -15.59
N ARG A 269 -5.34 -5.45 -15.02
CA ARG A 269 -4.67 -6.72 -15.33
C ARG A 269 -4.82 -7.07 -16.80
N HIS A 270 -3.71 -7.34 -17.49
CA HIS A 270 -3.72 -7.77 -18.87
C HIS A 270 -4.38 -9.15 -18.99
N VAL A 271 -5.53 -9.22 -19.64
CA VAL A 271 -6.17 -10.49 -19.97
C VAL A 271 -5.37 -11.12 -21.11
N LYS A 272 -4.62 -12.20 -20.82
CA LYS A 272 -4.00 -13.00 -21.88
C LYS A 272 -5.14 -13.55 -22.75
N THR A 273 -5.47 -12.87 -23.84
CA THR A 273 -6.31 -13.43 -24.88
C THR A 273 -5.55 -14.67 -25.41
N LYS A 274 -6.08 -15.88 -25.12
CA LYS A 274 -5.62 -17.09 -25.80
C LYS A 274 -5.69 -16.77 -27.29
N LYS A 275 -4.53 -16.61 -27.96
CA LYS A 275 -4.49 -16.64 -29.43
C LYS A 275 -5.22 -17.93 -29.81
N ARG A 276 -6.43 -17.81 -30.36
CA ARG A 276 -7.04 -18.90 -31.10
C ARG A 276 -6.08 -19.16 -32.27
N SER A 277 -5.30 -20.21 -32.15
CA SER A 277 -4.63 -20.80 -33.33
C SER A 277 -5.74 -21.17 -34.31
N LEU A 278 -5.78 -20.44 -35.42
CA LEU A 278 -6.46 -20.86 -36.64
C LEU A 278 -5.78 -22.08 -37.21
#